data_90db01d832c10bcc0e0a061867970731
#
_entry.id   90db01d832c10bcc0e0a061867970731
#
_cell.length_a   1.000
_cell.length_b   1.000
_cell.length_c   1.000
_cell.angle_alpha   90.00
_cell.angle_beta   90.00
_cell.angle_gamma   90.00
#
_symmetry.space_group_name_H-M   'P 1'
#
loop_
_entity.id
_entity.type
_entity.pdbx_description
1 polymer ?
#
loop_
_entity_poly.entity_id
_entity_poly.type
_entity_poly.pdbx_seq_one_letter_code
_entity_poly.pdbx_strand_id
1 'polypeptide(L)'
;MSKFFPSAGLVGLFLFCPSGTAAELTPHDIMYAVDQRYDGDSSISEMTMVLIDRRDRQRRRDLRIYSKDFPSASGDEDTRALSLFESPADIRGTAYLNFDWDDSERDDDSWLYLPSLQRVKRIASSDTSDSFMGSDFTYADINGIEIEWYDFSFINESELVDGVECWLIEAIPKTEFKDKAEEATGYSKMQSWISKESYLQMRGQAWELRGNRIKYFTSSEIELIDDVWTIKSLQAIT
;
A
#
# COMPACT_ATOMS: atom_id res chain seq x y z
N MET A 1 49.73 -0.40 73.84
CA MET A 1 49.03 -1.44 73.09
C MET A 1 48.23 -0.74 72.02
N SER A 2 48.75 -0.70 70.79
CA SER A 2 48.14 -0.01 69.63
C SER A 2 47.46 -1.11 68.75
N LYS A 3 46.16 -0.92 68.48
CA LYS A 3 45.43 -1.80 67.55
C LYS A 3 45.24 -1.09 66.22
N PHE A 4 45.85 -1.66 65.17
CA PHE A 4 45.66 -1.32 63.78
C PHE A 4 44.36 -1.95 63.30
N PHE A 5 43.48 -1.16 62.60
CA PHE A 5 42.37 -1.62 61.81
C PHE A 5 42.71 -1.48 60.33
N PRO A 6 42.53 -2.51 59.48
CA PRO A 6 42.68 -2.34 58.04
C PRO A 6 41.43 -1.77 57.44
N SER A 7 41.58 -0.77 56.58
CA SER A 7 40.56 -0.16 55.75
C SER A 7 40.20 -1.11 54.58
N ALA A 8 38.94 -1.56 54.52
CA ALA A 8 38.43 -2.30 53.38
C ALA A 8 38.06 -1.34 52.23
N GLY A 9 38.84 -1.39 51.16
CA GLY A 9 38.52 -0.67 49.93
C GLY A 9 37.35 -1.32 49.18
N LEU A 10 36.27 -0.56 48.99
CA LEU A 10 35.09 -0.94 48.20
C LEU A 10 35.44 -0.76 46.73
N VAL A 11 35.66 -1.89 46.00
CA VAL A 11 35.83 -1.89 44.53
C VAL A 11 34.44 -1.80 43.94
N GLY A 12 34.08 -0.63 43.42
CA GLY A 12 32.85 -0.43 42.66
C GLY A 12 32.92 -1.13 41.29
N LEU A 13 32.16 -2.20 41.13
CA LEU A 13 32.01 -2.88 39.86
C LEU A 13 31.04 -2.04 39.00
N PHE A 14 31.58 -1.23 38.08
CA PHE A 14 30.75 -0.58 37.04
C PHE A 14 30.26 -1.61 36.03
N LEU A 15 28.99 -2.01 36.15
CA LEU A 15 28.28 -2.76 35.10
C LEU A 15 28.09 -1.82 33.90
N PHE A 16 28.94 -2.01 32.90
CA PHE A 16 28.74 -1.40 31.56
C PHE A 16 27.60 -2.15 30.88
N CYS A 17 26.36 -1.63 30.95
CA CYS A 17 25.27 -2.06 30.07
C CYS A 17 25.61 -1.53 28.66
N PRO A 18 25.82 -2.39 27.67
CA PRO A 18 25.88 -1.91 26.31
C PRO A 18 24.47 -1.41 25.96
N SER A 19 24.34 -0.09 25.71
CA SER A 19 23.17 0.49 25.10
C SER A 19 23.07 -0.09 23.70
N GLY A 20 22.27 -1.13 23.51
CA GLY A 20 21.89 -1.60 22.18
C GLY A 20 21.14 -0.43 21.51
N THR A 21 21.78 0.22 20.56
CA THR A 21 21.07 1.11 19.63
C THR A 21 20.11 0.20 18.86
N ALA A 22 18.80 0.36 19.07
CA ALA A 22 17.82 -0.17 18.15
C ALA A 22 18.19 0.31 16.75
N ALA A 23 18.28 -0.60 15.80
CA ALA A 23 18.54 -0.21 14.41
C ALA A 23 17.42 0.76 13.99
N GLU A 24 17.81 1.90 13.49
CA GLU A 24 16.87 2.88 12.97
C GLU A 24 16.23 2.33 11.71
N LEU A 25 14.88 2.33 11.64
CA LEU A 25 14.15 1.80 10.49
C LEU A 25 14.50 2.63 9.24
N THR A 26 14.89 1.95 8.18
CA THR A 26 15.09 2.60 6.88
C THR A 26 13.75 2.84 6.16
N PRO A 27 13.67 3.77 5.20
CA PRO A 27 12.47 3.93 4.37
C PRO A 27 12.04 2.64 3.66
N HIS A 28 13.01 1.84 3.24
CA HIS A 28 12.75 0.53 2.61
C HIS A 28 12.10 -0.45 3.60
N ASP A 29 12.63 -0.53 4.85
CA ASP A 29 12.05 -1.42 5.88
C ASP A 29 10.62 -1.02 6.21
N ILE A 30 10.32 0.30 6.21
CA ILE A 30 8.96 0.80 6.45
C ILE A 30 8.03 0.40 5.30
N MET A 31 8.45 0.62 4.04
CA MET A 31 7.63 0.29 2.89
C MET A 31 7.43 -1.21 2.74
N TYR A 32 8.46 -2.02 3.04
CA TYR A 32 8.32 -3.47 3.13
C TYR A 32 7.33 -3.88 4.23
N ALA A 33 7.36 -3.23 5.41
CA ALA A 33 6.38 -3.49 6.47
C ALA A 33 4.95 -3.02 6.12
N VAL A 34 4.80 -2.01 5.24
CA VAL A 34 3.49 -1.62 4.67
C VAL A 34 2.94 -2.74 3.78
N ASP A 35 3.79 -3.29 2.93
CA ASP A 35 3.46 -4.38 2.00
C ASP A 35 3.10 -5.67 2.75
N GLN A 36 3.96 -6.09 3.68
CA GLN A 36 3.79 -7.30 4.48
C GLN A 36 2.85 -7.12 5.68
N ARG A 37 2.10 -6.03 5.75
CA ARG A 37 1.19 -5.77 6.84
C ARG A 37 0.05 -6.79 6.84
N TYR A 38 -0.16 -7.44 7.99
CA TYR A 38 -1.30 -8.35 8.13
C TYR A 38 -2.62 -7.61 7.87
N ASP A 39 -3.37 -8.07 6.92
CA ASP A 39 -4.68 -7.55 6.50
C ASP A 39 -5.79 -8.60 6.54
N GLY A 40 -5.47 -9.81 7.09
CA GLY A 40 -6.36 -10.95 7.31
C GLY A 40 -6.25 -12.00 6.20
N ASP A 41 -6.23 -13.29 6.59
CA ASP A 41 -6.10 -14.43 5.66
C ASP A 41 -7.21 -14.48 4.59
N SER A 42 -8.33 -13.81 4.84
CA SER A 42 -9.42 -13.64 3.87
C SER A 42 -10.41 -12.58 4.31
N SER A 43 -11.00 -11.86 3.35
CA SER A 43 -11.99 -10.84 3.64
C SER A 43 -13.15 -10.83 2.63
N ILE A 44 -14.29 -10.30 3.09
CA ILE A 44 -15.43 -9.93 2.24
C ILE A 44 -15.80 -8.50 2.61
N SER A 45 -15.72 -7.59 1.64
CA SER A 45 -16.03 -6.17 1.85
C SER A 45 -17.14 -5.72 0.90
N GLU A 46 -18.09 -4.96 1.42
CA GLU A 46 -19.05 -4.22 0.59
C GLU A 46 -18.55 -2.80 0.40
N MET A 47 -18.38 -2.39 -0.84
CA MET A 47 -17.83 -1.08 -1.20
C MET A 47 -18.81 -0.30 -2.07
N THR A 48 -18.86 1.00 -1.84
CA THR A 48 -19.50 1.95 -2.75
C THR A 48 -18.42 2.82 -3.42
N MET A 49 -18.33 2.74 -4.73
CA MET A 49 -17.50 3.64 -5.54
C MET A 49 -18.35 4.81 -6.02
N VAL A 50 -17.94 6.04 -5.70
CA VAL A 50 -18.60 7.26 -6.15
C VAL A 50 -17.68 8.01 -7.11
N LEU A 51 -18.07 8.11 -8.38
CA LEU A 51 -17.36 8.89 -9.38
C LEU A 51 -17.97 10.27 -9.47
N ILE A 52 -17.17 11.31 -9.24
CA ILE A 52 -17.62 12.71 -9.24
C ILE A 52 -16.95 13.42 -10.42
N ASP A 53 -17.75 13.95 -11.34
CA ASP A 53 -17.20 14.70 -12.48
C ASP A 53 -16.98 16.19 -12.15
N ARG A 54 -16.33 16.92 -13.06
CA ARG A 54 -16.05 18.37 -12.92
C ARG A 54 -17.28 19.26 -12.77
N ARG A 55 -18.49 18.73 -12.89
CA ARG A 55 -19.78 19.41 -12.71
C ARG A 55 -20.51 18.90 -11.47
N ASP A 56 -19.80 18.25 -10.57
CA ASP A 56 -20.32 17.63 -9.33
C ASP A 56 -21.42 16.58 -9.57
N ARG A 57 -21.51 16.02 -10.79
CA ARG A 57 -22.45 14.93 -11.05
C ARG A 57 -21.83 13.63 -10.56
N GLN A 58 -22.59 12.89 -9.77
CA GLN A 58 -22.16 11.66 -9.16
C GLN A 58 -22.72 10.44 -9.88
N ARG A 59 -21.89 9.43 -10.03
CA ARG A 59 -22.28 8.08 -10.43
C ARG A 59 -21.84 7.13 -9.35
N ARG A 60 -22.79 6.42 -8.78
CA ARG A 60 -22.56 5.44 -7.72
C ARG A 60 -22.50 4.03 -8.32
N ARG A 61 -21.61 3.21 -7.80
CA ARG A 61 -21.48 1.79 -8.09
C ARG A 61 -21.29 1.05 -6.79
N ASP A 62 -22.08 0.01 -6.58
CA ASP A 62 -21.90 -0.87 -5.43
C ASP A 62 -21.22 -2.14 -5.91
N LEU A 63 -20.21 -2.60 -5.17
CA LEU A 63 -19.46 -3.78 -5.49
C LEU A 63 -19.12 -4.54 -4.21
N ARG A 64 -18.93 -5.84 -4.36
CA ARG A 64 -18.44 -6.71 -3.31
C ARG A 64 -17.05 -7.19 -3.68
N ILE A 65 -16.12 -7.11 -2.72
CA ILE A 65 -14.74 -7.54 -2.89
C ILE A 65 -14.55 -8.78 -2.02
N TYR A 66 -13.97 -9.81 -2.61
CA TYR A 66 -13.50 -11.01 -1.95
C TYR A 66 -12.00 -11.05 -2.07
N SER A 67 -11.29 -11.17 -0.96
CA SER A 67 -9.85 -11.39 -0.94
C SER A 67 -9.51 -12.64 -0.17
N LYS A 68 -8.45 -13.32 -0.58
CA LYS A 68 -7.95 -14.49 0.12
C LYS A 68 -6.48 -14.74 -0.22
N ASP A 69 -5.71 -15.06 0.81
CA ASP A 69 -4.31 -15.44 0.72
C ASP A 69 -4.15 -16.94 0.50
N PHE A 70 -3.11 -17.29 -0.24
CA PHE A 70 -2.75 -18.65 -0.57
C PHE A 70 -1.25 -18.83 -0.36
N PRO A 71 -0.82 -19.91 0.31
CA PRO A 71 0.61 -20.19 0.47
C PRO A 71 1.33 -20.18 -0.87
N SER A 72 2.40 -19.40 -0.97
CA SER A 72 3.30 -19.37 -2.13
C SER A 72 4.43 -20.37 -2.00
N ALA A 73 5.17 -20.58 -3.10
CA ALA A 73 6.33 -21.46 -3.11
C ALA A 73 7.55 -20.85 -2.39
N SER A 74 7.62 -19.54 -2.26
CA SER A 74 8.66 -18.76 -1.57
C SER A 74 8.56 -18.84 -0.05
N GLY A 75 7.32 -19.09 0.46
CA GLY A 75 7.02 -19.17 1.90
C GLY A 75 6.22 -17.99 2.41
N ASP A 76 6.04 -16.97 1.58
CA ASP A 76 5.09 -15.88 1.78
C ASP A 76 3.73 -16.24 1.18
N GLU A 77 2.83 -15.31 0.92
CA GLU A 77 1.46 -15.61 0.50
C GLU A 77 1.10 -14.86 -0.79
N ASP A 78 0.60 -15.61 -1.79
CA ASP A 78 -0.03 -15.01 -2.97
C ASP A 78 -1.43 -14.54 -2.61
N THR A 79 -1.82 -13.33 -2.97
CA THR A 79 -3.19 -12.82 -2.73
C THR A 79 -4.04 -12.90 -3.98
N ARG A 80 -5.31 -13.29 -3.84
CA ARG A 80 -6.29 -13.28 -4.92
C ARG A 80 -7.50 -12.46 -4.52
N ALA A 81 -7.79 -11.44 -5.31
CA ALA A 81 -8.91 -10.54 -5.08
C ALA A 81 -9.90 -10.55 -6.24
N LEU A 82 -11.19 -10.64 -5.92
CA LEU A 82 -12.30 -10.58 -6.87
C LEU A 82 -13.23 -9.42 -6.51
N SER A 83 -13.30 -8.40 -7.36
CA SER A 83 -14.26 -7.31 -7.26
C SER A 83 -15.46 -7.58 -8.16
N LEU A 84 -16.64 -7.75 -7.59
CA LEU A 84 -17.88 -8.02 -8.32
C LEU A 84 -18.84 -6.82 -8.22
N PHE A 85 -19.14 -6.19 -9.35
CA PHE A 85 -20.07 -5.06 -9.42
C PHE A 85 -21.52 -5.54 -9.34
N GLU A 86 -22.27 -5.04 -8.35
CA GLU A 86 -23.66 -5.42 -8.07
C GLU A 86 -24.67 -4.38 -8.59
N SER A 87 -24.27 -3.12 -8.66
CA SER A 87 -25.08 -2.03 -9.21
C SER A 87 -24.24 -0.90 -9.83
N PRO A 88 -24.80 -0.06 -10.71
CA PRO A 88 -26.12 -0.14 -11.33
C PRO A 88 -26.25 -1.25 -12.41
N ALA A 89 -27.43 -1.34 -13.03
CA ALA A 89 -27.76 -2.45 -13.94
C ALA A 89 -26.85 -2.54 -15.18
N ASP A 90 -26.28 -1.42 -15.65
CA ASP A 90 -25.38 -1.32 -16.82
C ASP A 90 -24.01 -1.97 -16.61
N ILE A 91 -23.55 -2.08 -15.35
CA ILE A 91 -22.29 -2.74 -15.01
C ILE A 91 -22.45 -3.98 -14.14
N ARG A 92 -23.69 -4.31 -13.74
CA ARG A 92 -23.96 -5.47 -12.89
C ARG A 92 -23.38 -6.74 -13.48
N GLY A 93 -22.66 -7.51 -12.64
CA GLY A 93 -21.99 -8.75 -13.03
C GLY A 93 -20.64 -8.53 -13.72
N THR A 94 -20.21 -7.27 -13.92
CA THR A 94 -18.80 -7.00 -14.25
C THR A 94 -17.95 -7.49 -13.09
N ALA A 95 -16.87 -8.19 -13.39
CA ALA A 95 -15.96 -8.71 -12.38
C ALA A 95 -14.50 -8.41 -12.76
N TYR A 96 -13.73 -7.96 -11.79
CA TYR A 96 -12.29 -7.81 -11.89
C TYR A 96 -11.63 -8.82 -10.95
N LEU A 97 -10.77 -9.66 -11.49
CA LEU A 97 -10.00 -10.66 -10.74
C LEU A 97 -8.53 -10.28 -10.84
N ASN A 98 -7.86 -10.20 -9.70
CA ASN A 98 -6.42 -10.02 -9.60
C ASN A 98 -5.78 -11.18 -8.85
N PHE A 99 -4.63 -11.64 -9.35
CA PHE A 99 -3.71 -12.54 -8.67
C PHE A 99 -2.42 -11.76 -8.47
N ASP A 100 -2.16 -11.42 -7.24
CA ASP A 100 -0.93 -10.81 -6.77
C ASP A 100 0.01 -11.94 -6.34
N TRP A 101 1.15 -12.03 -7.01
CA TRP A 101 2.12 -13.09 -6.78
C TRP A 101 3.24 -12.54 -5.90
N ASP A 102 3.55 -13.24 -4.83
CA ASP A 102 4.68 -12.93 -3.95
C ASP A 102 6.05 -12.93 -4.68
N ASP A 103 6.16 -13.59 -5.82
CA ASP A 103 7.36 -13.64 -6.65
C ASP A 103 7.47 -12.35 -7.51
N SER A 104 8.31 -11.40 -7.10
CA SER A 104 8.54 -10.12 -7.79
C SER A 104 9.12 -10.24 -9.22
N GLU A 105 9.65 -11.42 -9.60
CA GLU A 105 10.07 -11.72 -10.98
C GLU A 105 8.88 -12.11 -11.87
N ARG A 106 7.74 -12.40 -11.27
CA ARG A 106 6.50 -12.78 -11.94
C ARG A 106 5.53 -11.61 -11.96
N ASP A 107 5.13 -11.16 -13.15
CA ASP A 107 4.08 -10.15 -13.27
C ASP A 107 2.73 -10.69 -12.74
N ASP A 108 1.97 -9.83 -12.10
CA ASP A 108 0.61 -10.10 -11.66
C ASP A 108 -0.30 -10.47 -12.82
N ASP A 109 -1.30 -11.26 -12.51
CA ASP A 109 -2.32 -11.66 -13.46
C ASP A 109 -3.66 -11.01 -13.16
N SER A 110 -4.19 -10.22 -14.09
CA SER A 110 -5.46 -9.52 -13.94
C SER A 110 -6.42 -9.80 -15.09
N TRP A 111 -7.70 -9.97 -14.76
CA TRP A 111 -8.75 -10.20 -15.75
C TRP A 111 -9.99 -9.36 -15.45
N LEU A 112 -10.58 -8.83 -16.51
CA LEU A 112 -11.83 -8.12 -16.47
C LEU A 112 -12.90 -8.92 -17.25
N TYR A 113 -13.96 -9.37 -16.57
CA TYR A 113 -15.13 -9.94 -17.21
C TYR A 113 -16.17 -8.86 -17.49
N LEU A 114 -16.65 -8.79 -18.73
CA LEU A 114 -17.67 -7.86 -19.19
C LEU A 114 -18.92 -8.62 -19.61
N PRO A 115 -20.00 -8.61 -18.81
CA PRO A 115 -21.23 -9.38 -19.08
C PRO A 115 -21.88 -9.01 -20.41
N SER A 116 -21.89 -7.71 -20.77
CA SER A 116 -22.45 -7.20 -22.02
C SER A 116 -21.79 -7.78 -23.27
N LEU A 117 -20.52 -8.17 -23.15
CA LEU A 117 -19.73 -8.78 -24.23
C LEU A 117 -19.59 -10.30 -24.04
N GLN A 118 -19.98 -10.84 -22.89
CA GLN A 118 -19.76 -12.24 -22.47
C GLN A 118 -18.28 -12.66 -22.65
N ARG A 119 -17.35 -11.78 -22.32
CA ARG A 119 -15.92 -11.96 -22.55
C ARG A 119 -15.11 -11.64 -21.31
N VAL A 120 -14.04 -12.41 -21.12
CA VAL A 120 -12.95 -12.10 -20.22
C VAL A 120 -11.84 -11.46 -21.04
N LYS A 121 -11.38 -10.27 -20.61
CA LYS A 121 -10.18 -9.60 -21.13
C LYS A 121 -9.09 -9.72 -20.08
N ARG A 122 -7.91 -10.23 -20.43
CA ARG A 122 -6.72 -10.09 -19.59
C ARG A 122 -6.26 -8.64 -19.65
N ILE A 123 -5.93 -8.05 -18.50
CA ILE A 123 -5.26 -6.76 -18.41
C ILE A 123 -3.77 -7.06 -18.45
N ALA A 124 -3.08 -6.56 -19.45
CA ALA A 124 -1.62 -6.72 -19.55
C ALA A 124 -0.94 -5.79 -18.52
N SER A 125 0.28 -6.14 -18.08
CA SER A 125 1.06 -5.30 -17.15
C SER A 125 1.28 -3.88 -17.71
N SER A 126 1.40 -3.71 -19.02
CA SER A 126 1.45 -2.41 -19.70
C SER A 126 0.13 -1.61 -19.67
N ASP A 127 -1.00 -2.27 -19.42
CA ASP A 127 -2.34 -1.64 -19.35
C ASP A 127 -2.75 -1.31 -17.92
N THR A 128 -1.94 -1.66 -16.89
CA THR A 128 -2.30 -1.43 -15.47
C THR A 128 -2.32 0.05 -15.09
N SER A 129 -1.63 0.91 -15.83
CA SER A 129 -1.73 2.37 -15.73
C SER A 129 -3.04 2.96 -16.29
N ASP A 130 -3.89 2.15 -16.92
CA ASP A 130 -5.21 2.60 -17.39
C ASP A 130 -6.19 2.79 -16.21
N SER A 131 -7.18 3.65 -16.42
CA SER A 131 -8.22 3.98 -15.43
C SER A 131 -9.05 2.75 -15.03
N PHE A 132 -9.12 2.45 -13.73
CA PHE A 132 -9.98 1.41 -13.18
C PHE A 132 -11.44 1.82 -13.29
N MET A 133 -12.16 1.15 -14.19
CA MET A 133 -13.59 1.36 -14.39
C MET A 133 -14.00 2.83 -14.63
N GLY A 134 -13.12 3.66 -15.16
CA GLY A 134 -13.36 5.08 -15.45
C GLY A 134 -13.38 5.98 -14.21
N SER A 135 -12.73 5.58 -13.14
CA SER A 135 -12.39 6.41 -11.97
C SER A 135 -11.03 7.09 -12.16
N ASP A 136 -10.61 7.90 -11.19
CA ASP A 136 -9.24 8.42 -11.13
C ASP A 136 -8.25 7.39 -10.59
N PHE A 137 -8.70 6.27 -10.04
CA PHE A 137 -7.83 5.12 -9.75
C PHE A 137 -7.43 4.40 -11.04
N THR A 138 -6.20 3.93 -11.10
CA THR A 138 -5.72 2.99 -12.13
C THR A 138 -5.84 1.54 -11.63
N TYR A 139 -5.62 0.56 -12.50
CA TYR A 139 -5.50 -0.83 -12.06
C TYR A 139 -4.28 -0.99 -11.14
N ALA A 140 -3.18 -0.30 -11.41
CA ALA A 140 -1.99 -0.31 -10.54
C ALA A 140 -2.27 0.27 -9.15
N ASP A 141 -3.12 1.31 -9.03
CA ASP A 141 -3.51 1.85 -7.73
C ASP A 141 -4.34 0.85 -6.89
N ILE A 142 -4.99 -0.11 -7.55
CA ILE A 142 -5.78 -1.17 -6.89
C ILE A 142 -4.91 -2.37 -6.53
N ASN A 143 -3.94 -2.71 -7.39
CA ASN A 143 -3.09 -3.89 -7.23
C ASN A 143 -1.91 -3.65 -6.26
N GLY A 144 -1.46 -2.40 -6.12
CA GLY A 144 -0.23 -2.09 -5.39
C GLY A 144 0.98 -1.87 -6.31
N ILE A 145 2.14 -1.74 -5.70
CA ILE A 145 3.43 -1.55 -6.40
C ILE A 145 4.44 -2.59 -5.92
N GLU A 146 5.33 -3.02 -6.80
CA GLU A 146 6.45 -3.86 -6.45
C GLU A 146 7.52 -3.07 -5.68
N ILE A 147 7.73 -3.40 -4.42
CA ILE A 147 8.67 -2.69 -3.54
C ILE A 147 10.10 -2.74 -4.10
N GLU A 148 10.49 -3.86 -4.68
CA GLU A 148 11.83 -4.10 -5.24
C GLU A 148 12.18 -3.18 -6.43
N TRP A 149 11.17 -2.59 -7.08
CA TRP A 149 11.43 -1.71 -8.24
C TRP A 149 11.79 -0.28 -7.86
N TYR A 150 11.73 0.08 -6.56
CA TYR A 150 11.87 1.46 -6.11
C TYR A 150 13.03 1.65 -5.14
N ASP A 151 13.65 2.83 -5.24
CA ASP A 151 14.47 3.42 -4.20
C ASP A 151 13.60 4.29 -3.31
N PHE A 152 13.69 4.09 -2.01
CA PHE A 152 12.93 4.83 -1.00
C PHE A 152 13.81 5.78 -0.21
N SER A 153 13.34 7.00 0.04
CA SER A 153 14.04 7.99 0.86
C SER A 153 13.07 8.77 1.76
N PHE A 154 13.52 9.13 2.96
CA PHE A 154 12.75 10.07 3.78
C PHE A 154 12.80 11.47 3.18
N ILE A 155 11.62 12.09 3.04
CA ILE A 155 11.48 13.54 2.91
C ILE A 155 11.34 14.14 4.31
N ASN A 156 10.58 13.48 5.18
CA ASN A 156 10.39 13.88 6.57
C ASN A 156 10.14 12.62 7.43
N GLU A 157 10.86 12.52 8.53
CA GLU A 157 10.73 11.36 9.43
C GLU A 157 9.53 11.46 10.38
N SER A 158 8.93 12.65 10.53
CA SER A 158 7.77 12.86 11.41
C SER A 158 6.95 14.05 10.93
N GLU A 159 5.75 13.76 10.44
CA GLU A 159 4.77 14.76 10.02
C GLU A 159 3.36 14.35 10.52
N LEU A 160 2.59 15.33 10.98
CA LEU A 160 1.21 15.08 11.42
C LEU A 160 0.25 15.18 10.24
N VAL A 161 -0.50 14.10 9.99
CA VAL A 161 -1.59 14.04 9.03
C VAL A 161 -2.89 13.74 9.78
N ASP A 162 -3.79 14.72 9.86
CA ASP A 162 -5.06 14.61 10.57
C ASP A 162 -4.90 14.13 12.04
N GLY A 163 -3.77 14.52 12.68
CA GLY A 163 -3.44 14.16 14.07
C GLY A 163 -2.68 12.84 14.22
N VAL A 164 -2.44 12.11 13.14
CA VAL A 164 -1.66 10.85 13.12
C VAL A 164 -0.21 11.16 12.74
N GLU A 165 0.75 10.65 13.50
CA GLU A 165 2.17 10.79 13.20
C GLU A 165 2.57 9.86 12.07
N CYS A 166 3.18 10.42 11.01
CA CYS A 166 3.53 9.71 9.78
C CYS A 166 5.00 9.93 9.40
N TRP A 167 5.58 8.94 8.74
CA TRP A 167 6.75 9.15 7.90
C TRP A 167 6.30 9.68 6.53
N LEU A 168 7.01 10.65 5.97
CA LEU A 168 6.87 11.05 4.58
C LEU A 168 8.00 10.44 3.77
N ILE A 169 7.67 9.49 2.90
CA ILE A 169 8.60 8.70 2.11
C ILE A 169 8.39 8.99 0.62
N GLU A 170 9.48 9.23 -0.11
CA GLU A 170 9.49 9.31 -1.57
C GLU A 170 9.95 7.98 -2.16
N ALA A 171 9.25 7.54 -3.20
CA ALA A 171 9.58 6.37 -3.99
C ALA A 171 9.92 6.80 -5.42
N ILE A 172 11.11 6.45 -5.91
CA ILE A 172 11.58 6.70 -7.27
C ILE A 172 11.94 5.36 -7.88
N PRO A 173 11.48 5.04 -9.12
CA PRO A 173 11.88 3.81 -9.79
C PRO A 173 13.40 3.69 -9.90
N LYS A 174 13.96 2.53 -9.52
CA LYS A 174 15.37 2.20 -9.75
C LYS A 174 15.69 2.24 -11.23
N THR A 175 16.90 2.61 -11.59
CA THR A 175 17.31 2.77 -13.00
C THR A 175 17.02 1.53 -13.85
N GLU A 176 17.28 0.33 -13.30
CA GLU A 176 17.07 -0.96 -13.96
C GLU A 176 15.60 -1.33 -14.15
N PHE A 177 14.70 -0.82 -13.29
CA PHE A 177 13.26 -1.09 -13.35
C PHE A 177 12.45 0.10 -13.87
N LYS A 178 13.10 1.21 -14.21
CA LYS A 178 12.42 2.48 -14.51
C LYS A 178 11.34 2.33 -15.58
N ASP A 179 11.67 1.78 -16.71
CA ASP A 179 10.72 1.65 -17.84
C ASP A 179 9.56 0.73 -17.44
N LYS A 180 9.84 -0.37 -16.74
CA LYS A 180 8.83 -1.33 -16.26
C LYS A 180 7.88 -0.69 -15.24
N ALA A 181 8.42 -0.01 -14.22
CA ALA A 181 7.65 0.65 -13.18
C ALA A 181 6.80 1.81 -13.72
N GLU A 182 7.38 2.64 -14.61
CA GLU A 182 6.68 3.75 -15.24
C GLU A 182 5.58 3.28 -16.20
N GLU A 183 5.77 2.18 -16.92
CA GLU A 183 4.76 1.57 -17.80
C GLU A 183 3.61 0.99 -16.98
N ALA A 184 3.93 0.25 -15.92
CA ALA A 184 2.94 -0.40 -15.05
C ALA A 184 2.08 0.62 -14.30
N THR A 185 2.68 1.63 -13.69
CA THR A 185 1.96 2.59 -12.82
C THR A 185 1.50 3.87 -13.52
N GLY A 186 2.23 4.30 -14.54
CA GLY A 186 2.04 5.60 -15.17
C GLY A 186 2.65 6.76 -14.38
N TYR A 187 3.50 6.49 -13.37
CA TYR A 187 4.08 7.48 -12.47
C TYR A 187 5.59 7.54 -12.58
N SER A 188 6.15 8.77 -12.56
CA SER A 188 7.60 8.99 -12.52
C SER A 188 8.16 8.93 -11.10
N LYS A 189 7.34 9.22 -10.09
CA LYS A 189 7.65 9.12 -8.66
C LYS A 189 6.37 9.18 -7.84
N MET A 190 6.48 8.75 -6.58
CA MET A 190 5.40 8.82 -5.61
C MET A 190 5.91 9.35 -4.26
N GLN A 191 5.00 9.91 -3.46
CA GLN A 191 5.24 10.28 -2.07
C GLN A 191 4.10 9.77 -1.22
N SER A 192 4.44 9.14 -0.10
CA SER A 192 3.47 8.50 0.78
C SER A 192 3.67 8.95 2.23
N TRP A 193 2.59 9.34 2.89
CA TRP A 193 2.52 9.58 4.33
C TRP A 193 2.05 8.31 5.00
N ILE A 194 2.98 7.59 5.61
CA ILE A 194 2.74 6.29 6.24
C ILE A 194 2.58 6.47 7.74
N SER A 195 1.46 6.04 8.30
CA SER A 195 1.20 6.06 9.75
C SER A 195 2.23 5.22 10.50
N LYS A 196 2.84 5.79 11.54
CA LYS A 196 3.78 5.08 12.41
C LYS A 196 3.13 4.01 13.27
N GLU A 197 1.83 4.09 13.49
CA GLU A 197 1.07 3.15 14.30
C GLU A 197 0.54 1.97 13.49
N SER A 198 -0.14 2.29 12.37
CA SER A 198 -0.89 1.29 11.61
C SER A 198 -0.18 0.82 10.35
N TYR A 199 0.92 1.47 9.94
CA TYR A 199 1.58 1.28 8.64
C TYR A 199 0.66 1.49 7.43
N LEU A 200 -0.48 2.17 7.62
CA LEU A 200 -1.36 2.53 6.52
C LEU A 200 -0.91 3.84 5.87
N GLN A 201 -1.10 3.93 4.55
CA GLN A 201 -0.94 5.18 3.84
C GLN A 201 -2.11 6.10 4.15
N MET A 202 -1.83 7.21 4.85
CA MET A 202 -2.82 8.25 5.20
C MET A 202 -3.08 9.20 4.03
N ARG A 203 -2.00 9.57 3.32
CA ARG A 203 -2.02 10.39 2.10
C ARG A 203 -1.00 9.90 1.11
N GLY A 204 -1.24 10.17 -0.17
CA GLY A 204 -0.30 9.89 -1.24
C GLY A 204 -0.33 10.97 -2.31
N GLN A 205 0.79 11.11 -3.01
CA GLN A 205 0.92 11.90 -4.23
C GLN A 205 1.67 11.08 -5.27
N ALA A 206 1.19 11.09 -6.52
CA ALA A 206 1.84 10.43 -7.62
C ALA A 206 1.98 11.38 -8.82
N TRP A 207 3.17 11.47 -9.36
CA TRP A 207 3.47 12.35 -10.51
C TRP A 207 3.25 11.58 -11.80
N GLU A 208 2.14 11.89 -12.49
CA GLU A 208 1.76 11.23 -13.73
C GLU A 208 2.74 11.57 -14.86
N LEU A 209 3.16 10.57 -15.62
CA LEU A 209 3.98 10.72 -16.83
C LEU A 209 3.23 11.48 -17.92
N ARG A 210 1.91 11.26 -18.01
CA ARG A 210 1.05 11.91 -19.00
C ARG A 210 0.38 13.14 -18.39
N GLY A 211 0.50 14.28 -19.07
CA GLY A 211 -0.22 15.50 -18.71
C GLY A 211 0.42 16.35 -17.63
N ASN A 212 1.59 15.97 -17.10
CA ASN A 212 2.32 16.70 -16.05
C ASN A 212 1.42 17.07 -14.86
N ARG A 213 0.61 16.11 -14.41
CA ARG A 213 -0.35 16.24 -13.29
C ARG A 213 0.12 15.49 -12.08
N ILE A 214 -0.40 15.88 -10.93
CA ILE A 214 -0.21 15.16 -9.67
C ILE A 214 -1.57 14.56 -9.29
N LYS A 215 -1.59 13.25 -9.04
CA LYS A 215 -2.71 12.55 -8.45
C LYS A 215 -2.54 12.55 -6.94
N TYR A 216 -3.62 12.81 -6.23
CA TYR A 216 -3.66 12.84 -4.76
C TYR A 216 -4.52 11.70 -4.25
N PHE A 217 -4.03 11.02 -3.22
CA PHE A 217 -4.75 9.98 -2.49
C PHE A 217 -4.98 10.43 -1.06
N THR A 218 -6.13 10.09 -0.50
CA THR A 218 -6.46 10.34 0.90
C THR A 218 -7.20 9.14 1.46
N SER A 219 -6.68 8.59 2.57
CA SER A 219 -7.35 7.55 3.37
C SER A 219 -7.99 8.20 4.58
N SER A 220 -9.20 7.81 4.91
CA SER A 220 -9.94 8.29 6.07
C SER A 220 -10.86 7.22 6.64
N GLU A 221 -11.49 7.51 7.79
CA GLU A 221 -12.36 6.57 8.49
C GLU A 221 -11.64 5.23 8.76
N ILE A 222 -10.45 5.32 9.39
CA ILE A 222 -9.63 4.16 9.69
C ILE A 222 -10.08 3.56 11.02
N GLU A 223 -10.36 2.27 11.03
CA GLU A 223 -10.81 1.52 12.20
C GLU A 223 -10.04 0.21 12.34
N LEU A 224 -9.86 -0.23 13.58
CA LEU A 224 -9.35 -1.57 13.89
C LEU A 224 -10.55 -2.53 13.94
N ILE A 225 -10.63 -3.44 12.96
CA ILE A 225 -11.71 -4.43 12.82
C ILE A 225 -11.07 -5.82 12.88
N ASP A 226 -11.48 -6.64 13.86
CA ASP A 226 -10.93 -7.99 14.06
C ASP A 226 -9.38 -8.01 14.10
N ASP A 227 -8.79 -7.05 14.81
CA ASP A 227 -7.34 -6.83 14.92
C ASP A 227 -6.64 -6.39 13.60
N VAL A 228 -7.40 -6.06 12.55
CA VAL A 228 -6.90 -5.55 11.27
C VAL A 228 -7.20 -4.05 11.13
N TRP A 229 -6.17 -3.23 10.92
CA TRP A 229 -6.34 -1.82 10.58
C TRP A 229 -6.98 -1.70 9.20
N THR A 230 -8.19 -1.14 9.14
CA THR A 230 -9.02 -1.08 7.93
C THR A 230 -9.32 0.36 7.52
N ILE A 231 -9.01 0.68 6.25
CA ILE A 231 -9.40 1.95 5.61
C ILE A 231 -10.83 1.80 5.10
N LYS A 232 -11.76 2.62 5.59
CA LYS A 232 -13.17 2.59 5.18
C LYS A 232 -13.50 3.61 4.09
N SER A 233 -12.63 4.60 3.90
CA SER A 233 -12.80 5.60 2.84
C SER A 233 -11.47 5.92 2.19
N LEU A 234 -11.40 5.71 0.88
CA LEU A 234 -10.24 6.02 0.04
C LEU A 234 -10.66 6.93 -1.12
N GLN A 235 -9.93 8.01 -1.34
CA GLN A 235 -10.20 8.98 -2.40
C GLN A 235 -8.97 9.13 -3.30
N ALA A 236 -9.21 9.26 -4.62
CA ALA A 236 -8.22 9.70 -5.58
C ALA A 236 -8.76 10.91 -6.36
N ILE A 237 -7.90 11.91 -6.58
CA ILE A 237 -8.21 13.14 -7.33
C ILE A 237 -7.04 13.47 -8.25
N THR A 238 -7.35 13.81 -9.51
CA THR A 238 -6.36 14.23 -10.51
C THR A 238 -6.60 15.66 -10.98
#